data_31b2d0f09582fabde0f5cb096eb7c290
#
_entry.id   31b2d0f09582fabde0f5cb096eb7c290
#
_cell.length_a   1.000
_cell.length_b   1.000
_cell.length_c   1.000
_cell.angle_alpha   90.00
_cell.angle_beta   90.00
_cell.angle_gamma   90.00
#
_symmetry.space_group_name_H-M   'P 1'
#
loop_
_entity.id
_entity.type
_entity.pdbx_description
1 polymer ?
#
loop_
_entity_poly.entity_id
_entity_poly.type
_entity_poly.pdbx_seq_one_letter_code
_entity_poly.pdbx_strand_id
1 'polypeptide(L)'
;MVEPPARLVAFGNQLVQVHIALRERVEELGDALNAPDLRDLRAHCLSFCAAVTRHHTAEDDGAFPVLAREHPELRPVLDELARDHVIVSDALDALTRLVGEAGDDEAARSALRTEVDSVAALLETHFTYEERKIAAALSALTGELGAADAELVARATAVPD
;
A
#
# COMPACT_ATOMS: atom_id res chain seq x y z
N MET A 1 6.28 -1.73 31.80
CA MET A 1 5.58 -1.74 30.50
C MET A 1 5.36 -3.19 30.09
N VAL A 2 4.13 -3.59 29.87
CA VAL A 2 3.83 -4.97 29.48
C VAL A 2 4.08 -5.08 27.97
N GLU A 3 4.96 -5.98 27.58
CA GLU A 3 5.21 -6.27 26.17
C GLU A 3 3.95 -6.89 25.54
N PRO A 4 3.48 -6.40 24.38
CA PRO A 4 2.31 -6.97 23.74
C PRO A 4 2.56 -8.45 23.36
N PRO A 5 1.52 -9.30 23.40
CA PRO A 5 1.68 -10.69 23.03
C PRO A 5 2.15 -10.83 21.57
N ALA A 6 2.99 -11.82 21.30
CA ALA A 6 3.62 -12.02 19.97
C ALA A 6 2.62 -12.00 18.80
N ARG A 7 1.38 -12.50 19.03
CA ARG A 7 0.32 -12.48 18.00
C ARG A 7 -0.09 -11.06 17.56
N LEU A 8 0.09 -10.04 18.43
CA LEU A 8 -0.28 -8.66 18.12
C LEU A 8 0.83 -7.90 17.41
N VAL A 9 2.06 -8.40 17.49
CA VAL A 9 3.21 -7.82 16.80
C VAL A 9 3.66 -8.64 15.59
N ALA A 10 2.90 -9.67 15.22
CA ALA A 10 3.19 -10.49 14.06
C ALA A 10 3.13 -9.66 12.78
N PHE A 11 4.16 -9.76 11.96
CA PHE A 11 4.30 -8.95 10.74
C PHE A 11 3.14 -9.12 9.76
N GLY A 12 2.55 -10.31 9.65
CA GLY A 12 1.38 -10.54 8.81
C GLY A 12 0.17 -9.74 9.25
N ASN A 13 -0.07 -9.63 10.55
CA ASN A 13 -1.15 -8.80 11.09
C ASN A 13 -0.87 -7.32 10.87
N GLN A 14 0.38 -6.90 10.99
CA GLN A 14 0.79 -5.52 10.73
C GLN A 14 0.60 -5.16 9.26
N LEU A 15 0.91 -6.06 8.34
CA LEU A 15 0.65 -5.86 6.91
C LEU A 15 -0.84 -5.59 6.65
N VAL A 16 -1.73 -6.38 7.23
CA VAL A 16 -3.18 -6.17 7.11
C VAL A 16 -3.58 -4.78 7.63
N GLN A 17 -3.00 -4.32 8.75
CA GLN A 17 -3.28 -3.00 9.30
C GLN A 17 -2.80 -1.87 8.37
N VAL A 18 -1.65 -2.02 7.72
CA VAL A 18 -1.18 -1.07 6.70
C VAL A 18 -2.19 -0.98 5.56
N HIS A 19 -2.65 -2.11 5.05
CA HIS A 19 -3.61 -2.14 3.95
C HIS A 19 -4.95 -1.52 4.34
N ILE A 20 -5.43 -1.74 5.57
CA ILE A 20 -6.64 -1.08 6.08
C ILE A 20 -6.46 0.44 6.06
N ALA A 21 -5.33 0.94 6.57
CA ALA A 21 -5.04 2.37 6.57
C ALA A 21 -4.97 2.95 5.15
N LEU A 22 -4.38 2.24 4.20
CA LEU A 22 -4.32 2.68 2.80
C LEU A 22 -5.69 2.65 2.12
N ARG A 23 -6.53 1.64 2.42
CA ARG A 23 -7.93 1.60 1.95
C ARG A 23 -8.74 2.80 2.45
N GLU A 24 -8.59 3.17 3.71
CA GLU A 24 -9.23 4.35 4.30
C GLU A 24 -8.84 5.63 3.56
N ARG A 25 -7.57 5.78 3.19
CA ARG A 25 -7.10 6.93 2.42
C ARG A 25 -7.70 7.00 1.01
N VAL A 26 -7.96 5.86 0.37
CA VAL A 26 -8.68 5.83 -0.91
C VAL A 26 -10.11 6.35 -0.74
N GLU A 27 -10.78 5.94 0.34
CA GLU A 27 -12.13 6.45 0.65
C GLU A 27 -12.12 7.96 0.88
N GLU A 28 -11.13 8.48 1.57
CA GLU A 28 -10.95 9.93 1.76
C GLU A 28 -10.80 10.69 0.43
N LEU A 29 -10.13 10.10 -0.56
CA LEU A 29 -10.05 10.68 -1.91
C LEU A 29 -11.43 10.76 -2.57
N GLY A 30 -12.23 9.71 -2.44
CA GLY A 30 -13.61 9.68 -2.93
C GLY A 30 -14.46 10.77 -2.29
N ASP A 31 -14.34 10.96 -1.00
CA ASP A 31 -15.05 12.02 -0.25
C ASP A 31 -14.60 13.41 -0.69
N ALA A 32 -13.30 13.61 -0.90
CA ALA A 32 -12.75 14.88 -1.35
C ALA A 32 -13.24 15.28 -2.74
N LEU A 33 -13.58 14.33 -3.61
CA LEU A 33 -14.19 14.59 -4.93
C LEU A 33 -15.57 15.19 -4.85
N ASN A 34 -16.28 15.04 -3.74
CA ASN A 34 -17.60 15.60 -3.51
C ASN A 34 -17.56 16.99 -2.85
N ALA A 35 -16.37 17.48 -2.48
CA ALA A 35 -16.20 18.80 -1.91
C ALA A 35 -16.42 19.92 -2.95
N PRO A 36 -16.82 21.14 -2.52
CA PRO A 36 -17.06 22.25 -3.45
C PRO A 36 -15.84 22.65 -4.29
N ASP A 37 -14.61 22.56 -3.71
CA ASP A 37 -13.38 22.79 -4.46
C ASP A 37 -12.44 21.57 -4.36
N LEU A 38 -11.45 21.48 -5.25
CA LEU A 38 -10.54 20.34 -5.34
C LEU A 38 -9.21 20.54 -4.60
N ARG A 39 -9.12 21.55 -3.76
CA ARG A 39 -7.87 21.87 -3.04
C ARG A 39 -7.47 20.75 -2.09
N ASP A 40 -8.42 20.24 -1.32
CA ASP A 40 -8.21 19.12 -0.40
C ASP A 40 -7.90 17.83 -1.16
N LEU A 41 -8.55 17.60 -2.30
CA LEU A 41 -8.27 16.45 -3.15
C LEU A 41 -6.80 16.38 -3.55
N ARG A 42 -6.21 17.52 -3.95
CA ARG A 42 -4.79 17.57 -4.34
C ARG A 42 -3.88 17.18 -3.17
N ALA A 43 -4.14 17.71 -1.98
CA ALA A 43 -3.38 17.40 -0.78
C ALA A 43 -3.51 15.91 -0.41
N HIS A 44 -4.72 15.38 -0.40
CA HIS A 44 -4.98 13.96 -0.11
C HIS A 44 -4.36 13.04 -1.15
N CYS A 45 -4.42 13.41 -2.43
CA CYS A 45 -3.81 12.62 -3.51
C CYS A 45 -2.29 12.52 -3.34
N LEU A 46 -1.61 13.62 -3.09
CA LEU A 46 -0.16 13.62 -2.88
C LEU A 46 0.24 12.78 -1.67
N SER A 47 -0.48 12.93 -0.55
CA SER A 47 -0.24 12.15 0.66
C SER A 47 -0.48 10.65 0.45
N PHE A 48 -1.58 10.31 -0.21
CA PHE A 48 -1.93 8.94 -0.54
C PHE A 48 -0.90 8.27 -1.46
N CYS A 49 -0.57 8.92 -2.57
CA CYS A 49 0.41 8.38 -3.52
C CYS A 49 1.78 8.18 -2.86
N ALA A 50 2.22 9.11 -2.02
CA ALA A 50 3.46 8.99 -1.28
C ALA A 50 3.41 7.81 -0.29
N ALA A 51 2.30 7.60 0.41
CA ALA A 51 2.13 6.51 1.37
C ALA A 51 2.18 5.13 0.68
N VAL A 52 1.47 4.96 -0.43
CA VAL A 52 1.47 3.70 -1.21
C VAL A 52 2.87 3.42 -1.77
N THR A 53 3.50 4.42 -2.37
CA THR A 53 4.84 4.29 -2.94
C THR A 53 5.86 3.88 -1.89
N ARG A 54 5.81 4.51 -0.72
CA ARG A 54 6.72 4.20 0.40
C ARG A 54 6.53 2.76 0.89
N HIS A 55 5.28 2.33 1.02
CA HIS A 55 4.94 0.96 1.42
C HIS A 55 5.48 -0.06 0.41
N HIS A 56 5.18 0.09 -0.87
CA HIS A 56 5.64 -0.81 -1.91
C HIS A 56 7.17 -0.81 -2.08
N THR A 57 7.82 0.35 -1.98
CA THR A 57 9.29 0.44 -2.01
C THR A 57 9.92 -0.31 -0.85
N ALA A 58 9.36 -0.18 0.36
CA ALA A 58 9.86 -0.90 1.54
C ALA A 58 9.69 -2.42 1.39
N GLU A 59 8.65 -2.87 0.71
CA GLU A 59 8.48 -4.29 0.37
C GLU A 59 9.50 -4.75 -0.66
N ASP A 60 9.58 -4.06 -1.80
CA ASP A 60 10.47 -4.44 -2.91
C ASP A 60 11.94 -4.46 -2.49
N ASP A 61 12.37 -3.47 -1.72
CA ASP A 61 13.76 -3.30 -1.31
C ASP A 61 14.13 -4.00 0.01
N GLY A 62 13.13 -4.38 0.81
CA GLY A 62 13.36 -4.91 2.15
C GLY A 62 12.64 -6.21 2.45
N ALA A 63 11.33 -6.18 2.64
CA ALA A 63 10.57 -7.35 3.10
C ALA A 63 10.58 -8.51 2.10
N PHE A 64 10.44 -8.24 0.81
CA PHE A 64 10.41 -9.29 -0.21
C PHE A 64 11.77 -10.00 -0.36
N PRO A 65 12.92 -9.32 -0.39
CA PRO A 65 14.21 -10.02 -0.36
C PRO A 65 14.40 -10.91 0.88
N VAL A 66 13.95 -10.46 2.05
CA VAL A 66 14.00 -11.26 3.29
C VAL A 66 13.12 -12.50 3.15
N LEU A 67 11.88 -12.34 2.72
CA LEU A 67 10.96 -13.46 2.48
C LEU A 67 11.51 -14.45 1.45
N ALA A 68 12.08 -13.96 0.35
CA ALA A 68 12.64 -14.81 -0.70
C ALA A 68 13.79 -15.67 -0.19
N ARG A 69 14.59 -15.15 0.74
CA ARG A 69 15.67 -15.90 1.37
C ARG A 69 15.17 -16.95 2.37
N GLU A 70 14.23 -16.55 3.23
CA GLU A 70 13.70 -17.43 4.28
C GLU A 70 12.66 -18.44 3.73
N HIS A 71 11.95 -18.08 2.67
CA HIS A 71 10.92 -18.85 2.00
C HIS A 71 11.13 -18.86 0.48
N PRO A 72 12.15 -19.58 -0.04
CA PRO A 72 12.46 -19.53 -1.49
C PRO A 72 11.29 -19.95 -2.39
N GLU A 73 10.36 -20.76 -1.88
CA GLU A 73 9.16 -21.18 -2.60
C GLU A 73 8.21 -20.03 -2.93
N LEU A 74 8.35 -18.89 -2.24
CA LEU A 74 7.53 -17.72 -2.49
C LEU A 74 8.05 -16.81 -3.61
N ARG A 75 9.25 -17.06 -4.13
CA ARG A 75 9.85 -16.20 -5.17
C ARG A 75 8.92 -15.89 -6.34
N PRO A 76 8.19 -16.88 -6.93
CA PRO A 76 7.26 -16.57 -8.01
C PRO A 76 6.14 -15.60 -7.59
N VAL A 77 5.61 -15.77 -6.39
CA VAL A 77 4.57 -14.87 -5.83
C VAL A 77 5.14 -13.46 -5.60
N LEU A 78 6.33 -13.37 -5.01
CA LEU A 78 6.97 -12.08 -4.75
C LEU A 78 7.28 -11.34 -6.05
N ASP A 79 7.69 -12.05 -7.10
CA ASP A 79 7.90 -11.47 -8.43
C ASP A 79 6.61 -10.95 -9.04
N GLU A 80 5.48 -11.64 -8.84
CA GLU A 80 4.17 -11.19 -9.28
C GLU A 80 3.76 -9.91 -8.54
N LEU A 81 3.92 -9.89 -7.21
CA LEU A 81 3.61 -8.72 -6.38
C LEU A 81 4.47 -7.51 -6.79
N ALA A 82 5.75 -7.71 -7.06
CA ALA A 82 6.62 -6.63 -7.53
C ALA A 82 6.17 -6.08 -8.90
N ARG A 83 5.67 -6.93 -9.79
CA ARG A 83 5.09 -6.48 -11.06
C ARG A 83 3.79 -5.70 -10.85
N ASP A 84 2.96 -6.11 -9.89
CA ASP A 84 1.76 -5.35 -9.50
C ASP A 84 2.13 -3.94 -9.02
N HIS A 85 3.23 -3.81 -8.27
CA HIS A 85 3.72 -2.51 -7.79
C HIS A 85 4.03 -1.55 -8.94
N VAL A 86 4.57 -2.05 -10.05
CA VAL A 86 4.81 -1.23 -11.25
C VAL A 86 3.48 -0.75 -11.85
N ILE A 87 2.50 -1.63 -11.96
CA ILE A 87 1.18 -1.28 -12.48
C ILE A 87 0.49 -0.23 -11.59
N VAL A 88 0.56 -0.42 -10.27
CA VAL A 88 0.02 0.54 -9.31
C VAL A 88 0.75 1.88 -9.41
N SER A 89 2.08 1.87 -9.50
CA SER A 89 2.88 3.09 -9.64
C SER A 89 2.48 3.89 -10.88
N ASP A 90 2.29 3.23 -12.01
CA ASP A 90 1.83 3.87 -13.25
C ASP A 90 0.43 4.48 -13.09
N ALA A 91 -0.47 3.77 -12.40
CA ALA A 91 -1.82 4.27 -12.12
C ALA A 91 -1.80 5.49 -11.18
N LEU A 92 -0.94 5.48 -10.17
CA LEU A 92 -0.76 6.63 -9.26
C LEU A 92 -0.18 7.85 -9.98
N ASP A 93 0.75 7.65 -10.90
CA ASP A 93 1.32 8.72 -11.72
C ASP A 93 0.24 9.34 -12.63
N ALA A 94 -0.61 8.52 -13.23
CA ALA A 94 -1.74 8.97 -14.04
C ALA A 94 -2.74 9.77 -13.19
N LEU A 95 -3.07 9.30 -12.00
CA LEU A 95 -3.95 10.02 -11.06
C LEU A 95 -3.36 11.37 -10.66
N THR A 96 -2.09 11.40 -10.30
CA THR A 96 -1.38 12.63 -9.90
C THR A 96 -1.40 13.67 -11.01
N ARG A 97 -1.17 13.23 -12.25
CA ARG A 97 -1.22 14.12 -13.42
C ARG A 97 -2.62 14.68 -13.65
N LEU A 98 -3.65 13.83 -13.60
CA LEU A 98 -5.04 14.24 -13.74
C LEU A 98 -5.45 15.26 -12.68
N VAL A 99 -5.09 15.02 -11.42
CA VAL A 99 -5.37 15.94 -10.30
C VAL A 99 -4.69 17.30 -10.53
N GLY A 100 -3.45 17.29 -11.05
CA GLY A 100 -2.69 18.51 -11.35
C GLY A 100 -3.26 19.32 -12.49
N GLU A 101 -3.90 18.69 -13.47
CA GLU A 101 -4.44 19.32 -14.69
C GLU A 101 -5.93 19.63 -14.60
N ALA A 102 -6.65 19.03 -13.65
CA ALA A 102 -8.11 19.11 -13.57
C ALA A 102 -8.58 20.50 -13.18
N GLY A 103 -9.61 20.99 -13.90
CA GLY A 103 -10.44 22.08 -13.45
C GLY A 103 -11.53 21.60 -12.49
N ASP A 104 -12.41 22.52 -12.06
CA ASP A 104 -13.50 22.23 -11.12
C ASP A 104 -14.81 21.86 -11.82
N ASP A 105 -14.81 21.71 -13.15
CA ASP A 105 -16.02 21.35 -13.90
C ASP A 105 -16.40 19.87 -13.70
N GLU A 106 -17.66 19.55 -14.03
CA GLU A 106 -18.19 18.20 -13.82
C GLU A 106 -17.50 17.14 -14.69
N ALA A 107 -17.05 17.48 -15.89
CA ALA A 107 -16.32 16.57 -16.76
C ALA A 107 -14.97 16.17 -16.13
N ALA A 108 -14.24 17.14 -15.58
CA ALA A 108 -12.99 16.89 -14.87
C ALA A 108 -13.21 16.04 -13.61
N ARG A 109 -14.25 16.33 -12.83
CA ARG A 109 -14.61 15.55 -11.64
C ARG A 109 -14.98 14.11 -11.99
N SER A 110 -15.73 13.91 -13.07
CA SER A 110 -16.11 12.58 -13.56
C SER A 110 -14.89 11.75 -13.97
N ALA A 111 -13.95 12.37 -14.68
CA ALA A 111 -12.68 11.72 -15.05
C ALA A 111 -11.86 11.32 -13.83
N LEU A 112 -11.79 12.19 -12.82
CA LEU A 112 -11.11 11.92 -11.55
C LEU A 112 -11.76 10.75 -10.78
N ARG A 113 -13.11 10.71 -10.72
CA ARG A 113 -13.82 9.60 -10.08
C ARG A 113 -13.47 8.28 -10.73
N THR A 114 -13.49 8.22 -12.06
CA THR A 114 -13.14 7.02 -12.81
C THR A 114 -11.72 6.55 -12.48
N GLU A 115 -10.78 7.48 -12.41
CA GLU A 115 -9.38 7.14 -12.09
C GLU A 115 -9.23 6.69 -10.64
N VAL A 116 -9.85 7.37 -9.68
CA VAL A 116 -9.83 6.97 -8.26
C VAL A 116 -10.45 5.58 -8.08
N ASP A 117 -11.58 5.31 -8.73
CA ASP A 117 -12.23 4.00 -8.68
C ASP A 117 -11.33 2.90 -9.27
N SER A 118 -10.61 3.20 -10.36
CA SER A 118 -9.66 2.26 -10.97
C SER A 118 -8.49 1.95 -10.03
N VAL A 119 -7.91 2.97 -9.41
CA VAL A 119 -6.83 2.80 -8.42
C VAL A 119 -7.32 1.98 -7.23
N ALA A 120 -8.51 2.28 -6.71
CA ALA A 120 -9.12 1.54 -5.61
C ALA A 120 -9.29 0.06 -5.93
N ALA A 121 -9.78 -0.26 -7.13
CA ALA A 121 -9.96 -1.65 -7.58
C ALA A 121 -8.63 -2.39 -7.74
N LEU A 122 -7.61 -1.74 -8.30
CA LEU A 122 -6.27 -2.30 -8.42
C LEU A 122 -5.67 -2.62 -7.05
N LEU A 123 -5.74 -1.68 -6.12
CA LEU A 123 -5.20 -1.86 -4.78
C LEU A 123 -5.95 -2.93 -4.00
N GLU A 124 -7.27 -2.98 -4.09
CA GLU A 124 -8.06 -4.02 -3.42
C GLU A 124 -7.69 -5.42 -3.91
N THR A 125 -7.55 -5.59 -5.20
CA THR A 125 -7.13 -6.86 -5.81
C THR A 125 -5.71 -7.24 -5.35
N HIS A 126 -4.78 -6.29 -5.41
CA HIS A 126 -3.40 -6.47 -5.01
C HIS A 126 -3.28 -6.81 -3.51
N PHE A 127 -3.87 -6.01 -2.63
CA PHE A 127 -3.81 -6.23 -1.18
C PHE A 127 -4.42 -7.57 -0.77
N THR A 128 -5.57 -7.92 -1.33
CA THR A 128 -6.21 -9.20 -1.04
C THR A 128 -5.35 -10.38 -1.46
N TYR A 129 -4.75 -10.32 -2.63
CA TYR A 129 -3.84 -11.36 -3.13
C TYR A 129 -2.59 -11.46 -2.24
N GLU A 130 -1.97 -10.34 -1.95
CA GLU A 130 -0.77 -10.27 -1.10
C GLU A 130 -1.02 -10.83 0.29
N GLU A 131 -2.07 -10.38 0.97
CA GLU A 131 -2.44 -10.86 2.30
C GLU A 131 -2.64 -12.38 2.31
N ARG A 132 -3.32 -12.90 1.30
CA ARG A 132 -3.59 -14.33 1.16
C ARG A 132 -2.32 -15.14 0.93
N LYS A 133 -1.36 -14.58 0.19
CA LYS A 133 -0.15 -15.30 -0.22
C LYS A 133 1.01 -15.21 0.77
N ILE A 134 1.20 -14.08 1.43
CA ILE A 134 2.40 -13.86 2.23
C ILE A 134 2.19 -13.51 3.71
N ALA A 135 0.98 -13.19 4.15
CA ALA A 135 0.75 -12.77 5.55
C ALA A 135 1.20 -13.86 6.56
N ALA A 136 0.91 -15.12 6.30
CA ALA A 136 1.31 -16.23 7.17
C ALA A 136 2.84 -16.39 7.23
N ALA A 137 3.51 -16.27 6.08
CA ALA A 137 4.97 -16.34 6.01
C ALA A 137 5.63 -15.16 6.74
N LEU A 138 5.08 -13.96 6.61
CA LEU A 138 5.55 -12.78 7.36
C LEU A 138 5.42 -13.00 8.87
N SER A 139 4.29 -13.53 9.32
CA SER A 139 4.07 -13.83 10.74
C SER A 139 5.03 -14.91 11.26
N ALA A 140 5.40 -15.86 10.42
CA ALA A 140 6.38 -16.91 10.77
C ALA A 140 7.80 -16.36 10.96
N LEU A 141 8.12 -15.19 10.40
CA LEU A 141 9.43 -14.54 10.58
C LEU A 141 9.60 -13.90 11.96
N THR A 142 8.52 -13.68 12.71
CA THR A 142 8.56 -12.98 13.99
C THR A 142 9.46 -13.71 15.00
N GLY A 143 10.51 -13.03 15.46
CA GLY A 143 11.45 -13.56 16.45
C GLY A 143 12.62 -14.38 15.91
N GLU A 144 12.65 -14.65 14.60
CA GLU A 144 13.71 -15.47 13.96
C GLU A 144 14.73 -14.62 13.18
N LEU A 145 14.42 -13.34 12.94
CA LEU A 145 15.25 -12.46 12.12
C LEU A 145 16.36 -11.78 12.93
N GLY A 146 17.50 -11.54 12.27
CA GLY A 146 18.50 -10.60 12.76
C GLY A 146 17.93 -9.17 12.79
N ALA A 147 18.55 -8.29 13.58
CA ALA A 147 18.05 -6.92 13.80
C ALA A 147 17.88 -6.11 12.50
N ALA A 148 18.81 -6.23 11.56
CA ALA A 148 18.75 -5.52 10.29
C ALA A 148 17.58 -5.98 9.42
N ASP A 149 17.36 -7.28 9.30
CA ASP A 149 16.24 -7.87 8.53
C ASP A 149 14.90 -7.57 9.19
N ALA A 150 14.83 -7.65 10.51
CA ALA A 150 13.63 -7.30 11.27
C ALA A 150 13.23 -5.83 11.03
N GLU A 151 14.19 -4.92 10.94
CA GLU A 151 13.92 -3.52 10.63
C GLU A 151 13.38 -3.33 9.20
N LEU A 152 13.93 -4.05 8.23
CA LEU A 152 13.46 -4.00 6.85
C LEU A 152 11.99 -4.45 6.75
N VAL A 153 11.64 -5.56 7.41
CA VAL A 153 10.25 -6.05 7.44
C VAL A 153 9.36 -5.09 8.20
N ALA A 154 9.82 -4.54 9.32
CA ALA A 154 9.06 -3.57 10.12
C ALA A 154 8.71 -2.31 9.33
N ARG A 155 9.60 -1.81 8.48
CA ARG A 155 9.34 -0.66 7.60
C ARG A 155 8.23 -0.93 6.59
N ALA A 156 8.22 -2.13 6.00
CA ALA A 156 7.20 -2.53 5.03
C ALA A 156 5.83 -2.73 5.69
N THR A 157 5.80 -3.04 6.98
CA THR A 157 4.58 -3.29 7.75
C THR A 157 4.22 -2.14 8.70
N ALA A 158 4.85 -0.98 8.54
CA ALA A 158 4.54 0.21 9.33
C ALA A 158 3.32 0.93 8.76
N VAL A 159 2.34 1.24 9.63
CA VAL A 159 1.16 2.02 9.24
C VAL A 159 1.63 3.43 8.88
N PRO A 160 1.21 3.98 7.72
CA PRO A 160 1.57 5.34 7.33
C PRO A 160 0.98 6.39 8.28
N ASP A 161 1.73 7.47 8.49
CA ASP A 161 1.32 8.61 9.32
C ASP A 161 0.15 9.39 8.69
#